data_896720a8a9936cd7ef55e3c6134ef1ff
#
_entry.id   896720a8a9936cd7ef55e3c6134ef1ff
#
_cell.length_a   1.000
_cell.length_b   1.000
_cell.length_c   1.000
_cell.angle_alpha   90.00
_cell.angle_beta   90.00
_cell.angle_gamma   90.00
#
_symmetry.space_group_name_H-M   'P 1'
#
loop_
_entity.id
_entity.type
_entity.pdbx_description
1 polymer ?
#
loop_
_entity_poly.entity_id
_entity_poly.type
_entity_poly.pdbx_seq_one_letter_code
_entity_poly.pdbx_strand_id
1 'polypeptide(L)'
;MDTGAIVHIDYDLYNVGSGDLIETTREDIAKEHEVFDESRTYEPMITVIGDGRLIGGFEAHLAEAETETEYTFDIEPTDAYGERDSSLVETISQNVLMRSVSDPNMLGIGAPVEIGGRNGVLQMLRAGRARIDYNHPLAGTALRYTYTIVKVVEGRSGRVATLLRMNTGRSDFEVEFEADDVTITLPDSIAYDQNWAYAKFSLVRALREHLEVGVVVFREVHTPRVAAEEEE
;
A
#
# COMPACT_ATOMS: atom_id res chain seq x y z
N MET A 1 -9.37 19.39 0.04
CA MET A 1 -8.87 18.89 1.36
C MET A 1 -7.55 19.53 1.73
N ASP A 2 -7.28 19.75 3.03
CA ASP A 2 -5.99 20.30 3.45
C ASP A 2 -4.88 19.27 3.35
N THR A 3 -3.69 19.69 2.92
CA THR A 3 -2.48 18.86 2.96
C THR A 3 -2.20 18.39 4.38
N GLY A 4 -1.87 17.12 4.57
CA GLY A 4 -1.69 16.48 5.86
C GLY A 4 -2.99 15.96 6.51
N ALA A 5 -4.15 16.14 5.89
CA ALA A 5 -5.38 15.50 6.36
C ALA A 5 -5.28 13.98 6.18
N ILE A 6 -5.67 13.23 7.22
CA ILE A 6 -5.72 11.77 7.18
C ILE A 6 -7.14 11.37 6.84
N VAL A 7 -7.31 10.60 5.78
CA VAL A 7 -8.62 10.21 5.26
C VAL A 7 -8.73 8.70 5.06
N HIS A 8 -9.96 8.19 5.14
CA HIS A 8 -10.32 6.85 4.72
C HIS A 8 -11.10 6.96 3.40
N ILE A 9 -10.71 6.19 2.41
CA ILE A 9 -11.22 6.25 1.05
C ILE A 9 -11.69 4.88 0.62
N ASP A 10 -12.96 4.77 0.22
CA ASP A 10 -13.41 3.64 -0.59
C ASP A 10 -13.18 3.95 -2.05
N TYR A 11 -12.61 3.01 -2.79
CA TYR A 11 -12.36 3.19 -4.22
C TYR A 11 -12.47 1.90 -5.01
N ASP A 12 -12.74 2.08 -6.29
CA ASP A 12 -12.62 1.06 -7.32
C ASP A 12 -11.72 1.61 -8.44
N LEU A 13 -10.78 0.79 -8.87
CA LEU A 13 -9.82 1.11 -9.91
C LEU A 13 -10.08 0.22 -11.12
N TYR A 14 -10.31 0.85 -12.27
CA TYR A 14 -10.57 0.17 -13.52
C TYR A 14 -9.51 0.50 -14.58
N ASN A 15 -9.30 -0.44 -15.49
CA ASN A 15 -8.61 -0.18 -16.74
C ASN A 15 -9.60 0.48 -17.72
N VAL A 16 -9.33 1.70 -18.17
CA VAL A 16 -10.22 2.43 -19.10
C VAL A 16 -10.37 1.70 -20.43
N GLY A 17 -9.28 1.09 -20.94
CA GLY A 17 -9.26 0.43 -22.25
C GLY A 17 -10.05 -0.87 -22.32
N SER A 18 -9.98 -1.70 -21.27
CA SER A 18 -10.69 -2.99 -21.22
C SER A 18 -11.99 -2.94 -20.42
N GLY A 19 -12.13 -1.97 -19.52
CA GLY A 19 -13.23 -1.90 -18.56
C GLY A 19 -13.09 -2.84 -17.36
N ASP A 20 -11.98 -3.57 -17.25
CA ASP A 20 -11.77 -4.53 -16.18
C ASP A 20 -11.48 -3.83 -14.83
N LEU A 21 -12.06 -4.36 -13.76
CA LEU A 21 -11.71 -3.97 -12.40
C LEU A 21 -10.30 -4.48 -12.08
N ILE A 22 -9.41 -3.57 -11.67
CA ILE A 22 -8.03 -3.86 -11.29
C ILE A 22 -7.95 -4.06 -9.77
N GLU A 23 -8.59 -3.17 -9.02
CA GLU A 23 -8.54 -3.16 -7.56
C GLU A 23 -9.78 -2.49 -6.97
N THR A 24 -10.19 -2.92 -5.78
CA THR A 24 -11.26 -2.29 -5.01
C THR A 24 -11.03 -2.46 -3.51
N THR A 25 -11.53 -1.52 -2.72
CA THR A 25 -11.65 -1.62 -1.26
C THR A 25 -12.97 -2.24 -0.84
N ARG A 26 -13.91 -2.45 -1.77
CA ARG A 26 -15.29 -2.89 -1.51
C ARG A 26 -15.46 -4.38 -1.83
N GLU A 27 -15.90 -5.16 -0.84
CA GLU A 27 -16.09 -6.60 -0.97
C GLU A 27 -17.18 -6.98 -1.96
N ASP A 28 -18.29 -6.23 -1.98
CA ASP A 28 -19.41 -6.43 -2.89
C ASP A 28 -19.01 -6.23 -4.35
N ILE A 29 -18.25 -5.19 -4.64
CA ILE A 29 -17.71 -4.91 -5.98
C ILE A 29 -16.71 -6.00 -6.41
N ALA A 30 -15.84 -6.44 -5.48
CA ALA A 30 -14.92 -7.54 -5.77
C ALA A 30 -15.65 -8.84 -6.15
N LYS A 31 -16.77 -9.14 -5.47
CA LYS A 31 -17.63 -10.30 -5.78
C LYS A 31 -18.36 -10.15 -7.10
N GLU A 32 -18.90 -8.97 -7.40
CA GLU A 32 -19.59 -8.67 -8.66
C GLU A 32 -18.68 -8.87 -9.87
N HIS A 33 -17.41 -8.47 -9.74
CA HIS A 33 -16.40 -8.59 -10.80
C HIS A 33 -15.60 -9.90 -10.77
N GLU A 34 -15.98 -10.87 -9.94
CA GLU A 34 -15.34 -12.20 -9.83
C GLU A 34 -13.83 -12.15 -9.46
N VAL A 35 -13.39 -11.09 -8.76
CA VAL A 35 -12.01 -10.89 -8.28
C VAL A 35 -11.89 -10.94 -6.75
N PHE A 36 -12.92 -11.48 -6.10
CA PHE A 36 -12.94 -11.63 -4.63
C PHE A 36 -11.88 -12.62 -4.16
N ASP A 37 -11.10 -12.22 -3.16
CA ASP A 37 -10.07 -13.03 -2.51
C ASP A 37 -10.36 -13.11 -1.00
N GLU A 38 -10.63 -14.32 -0.50
CA GLU A 38 -10.90 -14.57 0.92
C GLU A 38 -9.72 -14.22 1.86
N SER A 39 -8.51 -14.18 1.33
CA SER A 39 -7.31 -13.82 2.11
C SER A 39 -7.12 -12.32 2.29
N ARG A 40 -7.87 -11.51 1.54
CA ARG A 40 -7.81 -10.05 1.56
C ARG A 40 -8.88 -9.46 2.47
N THR A 41 -8.50 -8.46 3.27
CA THR A 41 -9.46 -7.63 4.02
C THR A 41 -9.90 -6.47 3.14
N TYR A 42 -11.21 -6.35 2.92
CA TYR A 42 -11.82 -5.24 2.19
C TYR A 42 -12.21 -4.16 3.20
N GLU A 43 -11.46 -3.10 3.22
CA GLU A 43 -11.68 -1.95 4.10
C GLU A 43 -11.21 -0.66 3.42
N PRO A 44 -11.77 0.51 3.80
CA PRO A 44 -11.34 1.78 3.23
C PRO A 44 -9.84 1.99 3.38
N MET A 45 -9.18 2.37 2.29
CA MET A 45 -7.77 2.71 2.28
C MET A 45 -7.52 3.95 3.13
N ILE A 46 -6.51 3.89 4.00
CA ILE A 46 -6.07 5.04 4.78
C ILE A 46 -4.93 5.73 4.04
N THR A 47 -5.05 7.05 3.84
CA THR A 47 -3.98 7.84 3.24
C THR A 47 -3.88 9.22 3.89
N VAL A 48 -2.75 9.89 3.67
CA VAL A 48 -2.51 11.28 4.07
C VAL A 48 -2.46 12.12 2.81
N ILE A 49 -3.30 13.15 2.72
CA ILE A 49 -3.36 14.03 1.56
C ILE A 49 -2.01 14.76 1.38
N GLY A 50 -1.42 14.63 0.19
CA GLY A 50 -0.16 15.28 -0.16
C GLY A 50 1.11 14.58 0.36
N ASP A 51 1.01 13.32 0.87
CA ASP A 51 2.18 12.55 1.33
C ASP A 51 2.97 11.91 0.16
N GLY A 52 2.44 11.97 -1.08
CA GLY A 52 3.11 11.44 -2.28
C GLY A 52 3.13 9.91 -2.35
N ARG A 53 2.25 9.24 -1.64
CA ARG A 53 2.13 7.76 -1.65
C ARG A 53 1.22 7.24 -2.75
N LEU A 54 0.36 8.08 -3.27
CA LEU A 54 -0.55 7.75 -4.36
C LEU A 54 0.01 8.23 -5.69
N ILE A 55 -0.56 7.75 -6.79
CA ILE A 55 -0.22 8.25 -8.13
C ILE A 55 -0.63 9.73 -8.26
N GLY A 56 0.20 10.51 -8.98
CA GLY A 56 0.08 11.97 -9.01
C GLY A 56 -1.30 12.49 -9.40
N GLY A 57 -1.94 11.87 -10.39
CA GLY A 57 -3.29 12.24 -10.81
C GLY A 57 -4.35 12.02 -9.72
N PHE A 58 -4.23 10.96 -8.92
CA PHE A 58 -5.15 10.71 -7.80
C PHE A 58 -4.91 11.68 -6.63
N GLU A 59 -3.65 11.93 -6.28
CA GLU A 59 -3.29 12.91 -5.24
C GLU A 59 -3.84 14.31 -5.55
N ALA A 60 -3.65 14.76 -6.79
CA ALA A 60 -4.16 16.08 -7.23
C ALA A 60 -5.68 16.17 -7.12
N HIS A 61 -6.40 15.11 -7.51
CA HIS A 61 -7.87 15.08 -7.43
C HIS A 61 -8.36 15.06 -5.97
N LEU A 62 -7.71 14.28 -5.10
CA LEU A 62 -8.06 14.21 -3.67
C LEU A 62 -7.91 15.55 -2.95
N ALA A 63 -6.95 16.38 -3.34
CA ALA A 63 -6.74 17.70 -2.74
C ALA A 63 -7.97 18.63 -2.92
N GLU A 64 -8.75 18.43 -3.98
CA GLU A 64 -9.94 19.23 -4.31
C GLU A 64 -11.25 18.55 -3.87
N ALA A 65 -11.20 17.28 -3.42
CA ALA A 65 -12.39 16.49 -3.11
C ALA A 65 -13.06 16.90 -1.80
N GLU A 66 -14.38 16.65 -1.72
CA GLU A 66 -15.21 16.78 -0.54
C GLU A 66 -15.55 15.39 0.04
N THR A 67 -15.84 15.34 1.34
CA THR A 67 -16.28 14.10 2.01
C THR A 67 -17.67 13.69 1.55
N GLU A 68 -17.97 12.38 1.63
CA GLU A 68 -19.28 11.79 1.34
C GLU A 68 -19.79 12.05 -0.10
N THR A 69 -18.89 12.51 -0.97
CA THR A 69 -19.18 12.73 -2.40
C THR A 69 -18.46 11.65 -3.21
N GLU A 70 -19.22 10.98 -4.10
CA GLU A 70 -18.65 10.04 -5.04
C GLU A 70 -18.10 10.76 -6.27
N TYR A 71 -16.85 10.45 -6.61
CA TYR A 71 -16.16 10.97 -7.79
C TYR A 71 -15.79 9.83 -8.71
N THR A 72 -15.94 10.08 -10.01
CA THR A 72 -15.41 9.19 -11.07
C THR A 72 -14.63 10.02 -12.06
N PHE A 73 -13.37 9.63 -12.31
CA PHE A 73 -12.49 10.35 -13.24
C PHE A 73 -11.41 9.43 -13.80
N ASP A 74 -10.87 9.82 -14.95
CA ASP A 74 -9.82 9.10 -15.65
C ASP A 74 -8.47 9.78 -15.41
N ILE A 75 -7.43 8.95 -15.27
CA ILE A 75 -6.03 9.37 -15.11
C ILE A 75 -5.26 8.83 -16.31
N GLU A 76 -4.61 9.72 -17.03
CA GLU A 76 -3.74 9.35 -18.15
C GLU A 76 -2.47 8.63 -17.65
N PRO A 77 -1.85 7.79 -18.48
CA PRO A 77 -0.66 7.04 -18.07
C PRO A 77 0.46 7.91 -17.51
N THR A 78 0.66 9.11 -18.03
CA THR A 78 1.70 10.07 -17.59
C THR A 78 1.54 10.53 -16.15
N ASP A 79 0.29 10.60 -15.67
CA ASP A 79 -0.06 11.02 -14.31
C ASP A 79 -0.32 9.81 -13.38
N ALA A 80 -0.14 8.59 -13.91
CA ALA A 80 -0.28 7.32 -13.20
C ALA A 80 1.07 6.57 -13.12
N TYR A 81 1.20 5.48 -13.87
CA TYR A 81 2.40 4.62 -13.85
C TYR A 81 3.36 4.87 -15.01
N GLY A 82 3.18 5.98 -15.73
CA GLY A 82 4.00 6.37 -16.87
C GLY A 82 3.63 5.63 -18.16
N GLU A 83 4.21 6.11 -19.25
CA GLU A 83 4.11 5.45 -20.55
C GLU A 83 4.93 4.15 -20.57
N ARG A 84 4.55 3.23 -21.46
CA ARG A 84 5.31 2.00 -21.63
C ARG A 84 6.62 2.27 -22.36
N ASP A 85 7.74 1.96 -21.72
CA ASP A 85 9.08 2.11 -22.29
C ASP A 85 9.52 0.82 -23.00
N SER A 86 9.71 0.90 -24.31
CA SER A 86 10.17 -0.24 -25.12
C SER A 86 11.62 -0.67 -24.80
N SER A 87 12.43 0.21 -24.20
CA SER A 87 13.79 -0.11 -23.76
C SER A 87 13.81 -1.03 -22.53
N LEU A 88 12.72 -1.07 -21.78
CA LEU A 88 12.52 -1.99 -20.66
C LEU A 88 12.00 -3.38 -21.09
N VAL A 89 11.87 -3.62 -22.41
CA VAL A 89 11.50 -4.93 -22.95
C VAL A 89 12.72 -5.61 -23.53
N GLU A 90 13.22 -6.63 -22.85
CA GLU A 90 14.45 -7.32 -23.22
C GLU A 90 14.19 -8.73 -23.76
N THR A 91 15.04 -9.17 -24.71
CA THR A 91 15.05 -10.55 -25.17
C THR A 91 16.31 -11.26 -24.70
N ILE A 92 16.14 -12.27 -23.87
CA ILE A 92 17.23 -13.07 -23.30
C ILE A 92 17.19 -14.50 -23.85
N SER A 93 18.25 -15.29 -23.65
CA SER A 93 18.20 -16.70 -23.95
C SER A 93 17.34 -17.46 -22.92
N GLN A 94 16.63 -18.49 -23.40
CA GLN A 94 15.85 -19.37 -22.51
C GLN A 94 16.71 -19.98 -21.40
N ASN A 95 17.98 -20.27 -21.66
CA ASN A 95 18.90 -20.82 -20.66
C ASN A 95 19.16 -19.85 -19.50
N VAL A 96 19.20 -18.53 -19.75
CA VAL A 96 19.33 -17.50 -18.71
C VAL A 96 18.07 -17.49 -17.86
N LEU A 97 16.89 -17.45 -18.50
CA LEU A 97 15.61 -17.50 -17.82
C LEU A 97 15.51 -18.72 -16.90
N MET A 98 15.81 -19.92 -17.42
CA MET A 98 15.73 -21.19 -16.66
C MET A 98 16.66 -21.26 -15.45
N ARG A 99 17.76 -20.50 -15.45
CA ARG A 99 18.67 -20.41 -14.29
C ARG A 99 18.21 -19.40 -13.23
N SER A 100 17.36 -18.48 -13.62
CA SER A 100 16.89 -17.38 -12.73
C SER A 100 15.59 -17.71 -12.01
N VAL A 101 14.87 -18.77 -12.43
CA VAL A 101 13.59 -19.17 -11.84
C VAL A 101 13.76 -20.41 -10.97
N SER A 102 13.07 -20.41 -9.82
CA SER A 102 13.11 -21.52 -8.88
C SER A 102 12.37 -22.77 -9.37
N ASP A 103 11.26 -22.58 -10.09
CA ASP A 103 10.46 -23.66 -10.68
C ASP A 103 10.16 -23.38 -12.16
N PRO A 104 10.89 -24.01 -13.09
CA PRO A 104 10.65 -23.87 -14.51
C PRO A 104 9.27 -24.34 -15.01
N ASN A 105 8.58 -25.21 -14.24
CA ASN A 105 7.28 -25.72 -14.65
C ASN A 105 6.16 -24.68 -14.46
N MET A 106 6.37 -23.67 -13.65
CA MET A 106 5.43 -22.55 -13.44
C MET A 106 5.61 -21.42 -14.48
N LEU A 107 6.54 -21.54 -15.40
CA LEU A 107 6.78 -20.55 -16.44
C LEU A 107 5.70 -20.62 -17.52
N GLY A 108 4.83 -19.62 -17.53
CA GLY A 108 3.86 -19.36 -18.58
C GLY A 108 3.97 -17.91 -19.09
N ILE A 109 3.39 -17.62 -20.24
CA ILE A 109 3.24 -16.23 -20.68
C ILE A 109 2.39 -15.51 -19.65
N GLY A 110 2.85 -14.33 -19.18
CA GLY A 110 2.24 -13.58 -18.08
C GLY A 110 2.84 -13.90 -16.70
N ALA A 111 3.70 -14.93 -16.58
CA ALA A 111 4.32 -15.25 -15.29
C ALA A 111 5.30 -14.15 -14.85
N PRO A 112 5.30 -13.78 -13.54
CA PRO A 112 6.31 -12.90 -12.98
C PRO A 112 7.66 -13.62 -12.93
N VAL A 113 8.72 -12.92 -13.26
CA VAL A 113 10.08 -13.44 -13.24
C VAL A 113 11.04 -12.41 -12.65
N GLU A 114 12.04 -12.89 -11.91
CA GLU A 114 13.12 -12.03 -11.41
C GLU A 114 14.43 -12.41 -12.12
N ILE A 115 15.05 -11.44 -12.78
CA ILE A 115 16.29 -11.65 -13.53
C ILE A 115 17.30 -10.57 -13.17
N GLY A 116 18.41 -10.98 -12.56
CA GLY A 116 19.46 -10.04 -12.15
C GLY A 116 18.98 -8.99 -11.13
N GLY A 117 18.07 -9.36 -10.24
CA GLY A 117 17.47 -8.45 -9.23
C GLY A 117 16.41 -7.49 -9.81
N ARG A 118 15.96 -7.70 -11.07
CA ARG A 118 14.90 -6.93 -11.71
C ARG A 118 13.67 -7.80 -11.88
N ASN A 119 12.53 -7.32 -11.38
CA ASN A 119 11.24 -7.97 -11.57
C ASN A 119 10.68 -7.61 -12.95
N GLY A 120 10.13 -8.61 -13.65
CA GLY A 120 9.51 -8.43 -14.94
C GLY A 120 8.45 -9.49 -15.21
N VAL A 121 7.79 -9.39 -16.36
CA VAL A 121 6.75 -10.34 -16.82
C VAL A 121 7.21 -11.03 -18.09
N LEU A 122 7.09 -12.36 -18.14
CA LEU A 122 7.39 -13.14 -19.32
C LEU A 122 6.32 -12.93 -20.39
N GLN A 123 6.68 -12.26 -21.49
CA GLN A 123 5.77 -11.99 -22.60
C GLN A 123 5.79 -13.06 -23.70
N MET A 124 6.93 -13.69 -23.89
CA MET A 124 7.12 -14.69 -24.94
C MET A 124 8.20 -15.68 -24.55
N LEU A 125 7.96 -16.95 -24.84
CA LEU A 125 8.95 -18.02 -24.75
C LEU A 125 8.88 -18.85 -26.04
N ARG A 126 9.83 -18.62 -26.94
CA ARG A 126 9.81 -19.25 -28.27
C ARG A 126 11.21 -19.37 -28.86
N ALA A 127 11.48 -20.46 -29.54
CA ALA A 127 12.73 -20.69 -30.29
C ALA A 127 14.00 -20.43 -29.46
N GLY A 128 14.03 -20.88 -28.19
CA GLY A 128 15.18 -20.71 -27.29
C GLY A 128 15.39 -19.29 -26.77
N ARG A 129 14.42 -18.40 -26.99
CA ARG A 129 14.43 -17.00 -26.52
C ARG A 129 13.23 -16.70 -25.65
N ALA A 130 13.44 -15.89 -24.64
CA ALA A 130 12.42 -15.33 -23.76
C ALA A 130 12.40 -13.81 -23.90
N ARG A 131 11.22 -13.22 -24.04
CA ARG A 131 11.01 -11.78 -24.03
C ARG A 131 10.42 -11.40 -22.67
N ILE A 132 11.14 -10.56 -21.93
CA ILE A 132 10.76 -10.10 -20.59
C ILE A 132 10.44 -8.63 -20.68
N ASP A 133 9.36 -8.24 -20.04
CA ASP A 133 8.94 -6.86 -19.88
C ASP A 133 9.14 -6.43 -18.44
N TYR A 134 9.98 -5.44 -18.22
CA TYR A 134 10.29 -4.86 -16.91
C TYR A 134 9.52 -3.58 -16.64
N ASN A 135 8.60 -3.16 -17.52
CA ASN A 135 7.71 -2.06 -17.24
C ASN A 135 6.80 -2.39 -16.04
N HIS A 136 6.30 -1.36 -15.36
CA HIS A 136 5.21 -1.54 -14.42
C HIS A 136 4.02 -2.21 -15.14
N PRO A 137 3.28 -3.17 -14.52
CA PRO A 137 2.17 -3.87 -15.18
C PRO A 137 1.10 -2.94 -15.76
N LEU A 138 0.89 -1.77 -15.13
CA LEU A 138 -0.07 -0.75 -15.56
C LEU A 138 0.55 0.39 -16.38
N ALA A 139 1.85 0.31 -16.77
CA ALA A 139 2.46 1.32 -17.62
C ALA A 139 1.77 1.38 -19.00
N GLY A 140 1.48 2.61 -19.46
CA GLY A 140 0.74 2.85 -20.71
C GLY A 140 -0.76 2.59 -20.61
N THR A 141 -1.29 2.40 -19.39
CA THR A 141 -2.72 2.14 -19.15
C THR A 141 -3.36 3.37 -18.54
N ALA A 142 -4.39 3.91 -19.19
CA ALA A 142 -5.27 4.90 -18.58
C ALA A 142 -6.15 4.23 -17.54
N LEU A 143 -6.26 4.86 -16.38
CA LEU A 143 -6.94 4.33 -15.20
C LEU A 143 -8.18 5.15 -14.88
N ARG A 144 -9.24 4.47 -14.46
CA ARG A 144 -10.44 5.12 -13.93
C ARG A 144 -10.57 4.82 -12.45
N TYR A 145 -10.64 5.87 -11.64
CA TYR A 145 -11.02 5.78 -10.24
C TYR A 145 -12.48 6.16 -10.07
N THR A 146 -13.24 5.33 -9.35
CA THR A 146 -14.48 5.72 -8.69
C THR A 146 -14.21 5.65 -7.21
N TYR A 147 -14.37 6.76 -6.46
CA TYR A 147 -14.03 6.79 -5.05
C TYR A 147 -14.90 7.73 -4.24
N THR A 148 -14.93 7.49 -2.92
CA THR A 148 -15.58 8.36 -1.93
C THR A 148 -14.66 8.48 -0.71
N ILE A 149 -14.46 9.70 -0.22
CA ILE A 149 -13.85 9.94 1.08
C ILE A 149 -14.90 9.66 2.15
N VAL A 150 -14.83 8.49 2.78
CA VAL A 150 -15.85 8.04 3.75
C VAL A 150 -15.62 8.59 5.15
N LYS A 151 -14.39 9.06 5.45
CA LYS A 151 -14.05 9.62 6.75
C LYS A 151 -12.83 10.51 6.68
N VAL A 152 -12.87 11.65 7.37
CA VAL A 152 -11.68 12.42 7.75
C VAL A 152 -11.36 12.13 9.21
N VAL A 153 -10.11 11.82 9.49
CA VAL A 153 -9.66 11.52 10.85
C VAL A 153 -9.42 12.83 11.59
N GLU A 154 -10.28 13.11 12.54
CA GLU A 154 -10.20 14.30 13.38
C GLU A 154 -9.54 14.03 14.73
N GLY A 155 -9.07 15.10 15.37
CA GLY A 155 -8.47 15.08 16.69
C GLY A 155 -7.09 14.39 16.71
N ARG A 156 -6.23 14.90 17.59
CA ARG A 156 -4.82 14.50 17.68
C ARG A 156 -4.66 13.02 18.01
N SER A 157 -5.46 12.50 18.95
CA SER A 157 -5.41 11.10 19.35
C SER A 157 -5.82 10.15 18.21
N GLY A 158 -6.91 10.47 17.50
CA GLY A 158 -7.37 9.68 16.35
C GLY A 158 -6.34 9.65 15.23
N ARG A 159 -5.72 10.81 14.94
CA ARG A 159 -4.68 10.92 13.90
C ARG A 159 -3.43 10.11 14.25
N VAL A 160 -2.96 10.16 15.52
CA VAL A 160 -1.82 9.33 15.97
C VAL A 160 -2.15 7.85 15.87
N ALA A 161 -3.32 7.42 16.37
CA ALA A 161 -3.75 6.01 16.28
C ALA A 161 -3.82 5.52 14.83
N THR A 162 -4.30 6.36 13.92
CA THR A 162 -4.38 6.02 12.50
C THR A 162 -3.00 5.92 11.86
N LEU A 163 -2.07 6.84 12.17
CA LEU A 163 -0.69 6.76 11.67
C LEU A 163 0.05 5.54 12.22
N LEU A 164 -0.20 5.15 13.48
CA LEU A 164 0.30 3.92 14.06
C LEU A 164 -0.19 2.71 13.25
N ARG A 165 -1.50 2.61 13.01
CA ARG A 165 -2.08 1.53 12.21
C ARG A 165 -1.53 1.50 10.78
N MET A 166 -1.40 2.64 10.12
CA MET A 166 -0.84 2.76 8.77
C MET A 166 0.59 2.24 8.65
N ASN A 167 1.43 2.52 9.66
CA ASN A 167 2.85 2.19 9.59
C ASN A 167 3.19 0.81 10.18
N THR A 168 2.32 0.25 11.03
CA THR A 168 2.59 -0.99 11.76
C THR A 168 1.57 -2.11 11.50
N GLY A 169 0.42 -1.80 10.90
CA GLY A 169 -0.72 -2.70 10.78
C GLY A 169 -1.43 -3.00 12.12
N ARG A 170 -1.08 -2.30 13.21
CA ARG A 170 -1.51 -2.60 14.59
C ARG A 170 -2.28 -1.45 15.20
N SER A 171 -3.14 -1.78 16.18
CA SER A 171 -3.96 -0.80 16.90
C SER A 171 -3.83 -0.90 18.45
N ASP A 172 -2.92 -1.77 18.94
CA ASP A 172 -2.76 -2.10 20.37
C ASP A 172 -1.68 -1.24 21.07
N PHE A 173 -1.50 0.00 20.63
CA PHE A 173 -0.65 1.00 21.26
C PHE A 173 -1.43 1.86 22.23
N GLU A 174 -0.82 2.20 23.38
CA GLU A 174 -1.33 3.24 24.28
C GLU A 174 -0.65 4.56 23.95
N VAL A 175 -1.41 5.65 23.87
CA VAL A 175 -0.91 6.97 23.48
C VAL A 175 -1.28 7.99 24.52
N GLU A 176 -0.28 8.68 25.06
CA GLU A 176 -0.41 9.76 26.04
C GLU A 176 0.17 11.04 25.45
N PHE A 177 -0.46 12.18 25.75
CA PHE A 177 0.01 13.50 25.32
C PHE A 177 0.33 14.37 26.52
N GLU A 178 1.47 15.07 26.46
CA GLU A 178 1.83 16.13 27.38
C GLU A 178 2.21 17.36 26.58
N ALA A 179 1.33 18.36 26.54
CA ALA A 179 1.42 19.50 25.63
C ALA A 179 1.59 19.05 24.17
N ASP A 180 2.72 19.36 23.54
CA ASP A 180 3.02 18.96 22.15
C ASP A 180 3.77 17.62 22.06
N ASP A 181 4.17 17.06 23.19
CA ASP A 181 4.88 15.79 23.22
C ASP A 181 3.92 14.59 23.17
N VAL A 182 4.39 13.48 22.64
CA VAL A 182 3.64 12.23 22.56
C VAL A 182 4.46 11.08 23.11
N THR A 183 3.88 10.32 24.04
CA THR A 183 4.42 9.06 24.53
C THR A 183 3.58 7.90 23.98
N ILE A 184 4.23 6.98 23.30
CA ILE A 184 3.63 5.78 22.70
C ILE A 184 4.17 4.57 23.46
N THR A 185 3.29 3.92 24.24
CA THR A 185 3.63 2.67 24.90
C THR A 185 3.49 1.52 23.93
N LEU A 186 4.55 0.75 23.79
CA LEU A 186 4.66 -0.33 22.83
C LEU A 186 4.06 -1.62 23.40
N PRO A 187 3.29 -2.38 22.60
CA PRO A 187 2.84 -3.71 23.00
C PRO A 187 4.02 -4.69 23.09
N ASP A 188 4.00 -5.63 24.02
CA ASP A 188 5.09 -6.61 24.24
C ASP A 188 5.52 -7.33 22.98
N SER A 189 4.57 -7.61 22.07
CA SER A 189 4.82 -8.32 20.83
C SER A 189 5.61 -7.54 19.77
N ILE A 190 5.74 -6.20 19.93
CA ILE A 190 6.48 -5.36 18.97
C ILE A 190 7.98 -5.70 18.97
N ALA A 191 8.52 -6.19 20.10
CA ALA A 191 9.92 -6.58 20.21
C ALA A 191 10.32 -7.73 19.25
N TYR A 192 9.33 -8.47 18.76
CA TYR A 192 9.53 -9.58 17.81
C TYR A 192 9.25 -9.17 16.36
N ASP A 193 8.81 -7.93 16.11
CA ASP A 193 8.56 -7.42 14.76
C ASP A 193 9.86 -6.95 14.12
N GLN A 194 10.34 -7.68 13.13
CA GLN A 194 11.57 -7.36 12.40
C GLN A 194 11.47 -6.03 11.62
N ASN A 195 10.26 -5.59 11.28
CA ASN A 195 10.02 -4.36 10.53
C ASN A 195 9.85 -3.13 11.45
N TRP A 196 9.80 -3.35 12.77
CA TRP A 196 9.56 -2.26 13.73
C TRP A 196 10.53 -1.08 13.58
N ALA A 197 11.81 -1.34 13.32
CA ALA A 197 12.79 -0.28 13.17
C ALA A 197 12.47 0.66 12.00
N TYR A 198 12.01 0.11 10.87
CA TYR A 198 11.58 0.89 9.71
C TYR A 198 10.25 1.59 9.96
N ALA A 199 9.27 0.88 10.52
CA ALA A 199 7.96 1.42 10.88
C ALA A 199 8.11 2.60 11.86
N LYS A 200 8.96 2.47 12.87
CA LYS A 200 9.26 3.53 13.84
C LYS A 200 9.83 4.79 13.17
N PHE A 201 10.79 4.62 12.25
CA PHE A 201 11.37 5.75 11.52
C PHE A 201 10.30 6.49 10.70
N SER A 202 9.51 5.76 9.92
CA SER A 202 8.42 6.31 9.11
C SER A 202 7.35 6.98 9.97
N LEU A 203 6.99 6.36 11.10
CA LEU A 203 6.03 6.89 12.05
C LEU A 203 6.49 8.22 12.68
N VAL A 204 7.75 8.29 13.15
CA VAL A 204 8.29 9.54 13.74
C VAL A 204 8.27 10.66 12.70
N ARG A 205 8.64 10.36 11.45
CA ARG A 205 8.57 11.33 10.37
C ARG A 205 7.14 11.81 10.15
N ALA A 206 6.18 10.89 10.00
CA ALA A 206 4.77 11.23 9.78
C ALA A 206 4.16 12.03 10.93
N LEU A 207 4.48 11.68 12.19
CA LEU A 207 4.02 12.43 13.37
C LEU A 207 4.51 13.89 13.37
N ARG A 208 5.77 14.11 12.98
CA ARG A 208 6.35 15.46 12.91
C ARG A 208 5.83 16.27 11.71
N GLU A 209 5.70 15.63 10.55
CA GLU A 209 5.26 16.30 9.31
C GLU A 209 3.77 16.65 9.35
N HIS A 210 2.93 15.77 9.91
CA HIS A 210 1.47 15.92 9.80
C HIS A 210 0.78 16.35 11.10
N LEU A 211 1.43 16.24 12.26
CA LEU A 211 0.83 16.55 13.57
C LEU A 211 1.60 17.58 14.38
N GLU A 212 2.72 18.06 13.85
CA GLU A 212 3.58 19.06 14.50
C GLU A 212 3.93 18.67 15.95
N VAL A 213 4.12 17.37 16.23
CA VAL A 213 4.51 16.89 17.56
C VAL A 213 5.93 17.33 17.91
N GLY A 214 6.15 17.65 19.17
CA GLY A 214 7.45 17.96 19.74
C GLY A 214 8.31 16.69 19.92
N VAL A 215 8.43 16.22 21.14
CA VAL A 215 9.16 14.99 21.46
C VAL A 215 8.27 13.78 21.23
N VAL A 216 8.82 12.75 20.58
CA VAL A 216 8.18 11.44 20.45
C VAL A 216 8.93 10.46 21.32
N VAL A 217 8.26 9.93 22.35
CA VAL A 217 8.79 8.93 23.27
C VAL A 217 8.17 7.58 22.96
N PHE A 218 9.00 6.55 22.79
CA PHE A 218 8.55 5.16 22.76
C PHE A 218 8.88 4.52 24.11
N ARG A 219 7.86 4.00 24.79
CA ARG A 219 7.98 3.36 26.09
C ARG A 219 7.79 1.86 25.94
N GLU A 220 8.81 1.07 26.28
CA GLU A 220 8.71 -0.37 26.43
C GLU A 220 8.49 -0.70 27.92
N VAL A 221 7.48 -1.52 28.20
CA VAL A 221 7.15 -1.93 29.56
C VAL A 221 7.24 -3.46 29.64
N HIS A 222 8.18 -3.96 30.43
CA HIS A 222 8.35 -5.39 30.65
C HIS A 222 7.80 -5.76 32.02
N THR A 223 6.62 -6.38 32.05
CA THR A 223 6.01 -6.87 33.28
C THR A 223 6.55 -8.25 33.65
N PRO A 224 6.65 -8.60 34.96
CA PRO A 224 6.99 -9.97 35.36
C PRO A 224 5.98 -10.96 34.76
N ARG A 225 6.48 -12.09 34.26
CA ARG A 225 5.59 -13.19 33.84
C ARG A 225 4.83 -13.68 35.06
N VAL A 226 3.50 -13.56 35.07
CA VAL A 226 2.64 -14.24 36.04
C VAL A 226 2.78 -15.73 35.75
N ALA A 227 3.30 -16.50 36.73
CA ALA A 227 3.29 -17.96 36.60
C ALA A 227 1.82 -18.39 36.47
N ALA A 228 1.53 -19.23 35.46
CA ALA A 228 0.22 -19.85 35.37
C ALA A 228 -0.03 -20.58 36.70
N GLU A 229 -1.11 -20.23 37.41
CA GLU A 229 -1.59 -21.01 38.54
C GLU A 229 -1.92 -22.39 37.96
N GLU A 230 -1.19 -23.41 38.40
CA GLU A 230 -1.54 -24.80 38.13
C GLU A 230 -2.88 -25.05 38.82
N GLU A 231 -3.96 -25.12 38.06
CA GLU A 231 -5.24 -25.62 38.55
C GLU A 231 -5.05 -27.11 38.91
N GLU A 232 -5.11 -27.41 40.22
CA GLU A 232 -5.22 -28.76 40.77
C GLU A 232 -6.61 -29.38 40.52
#